data_2555cd3e25361c90c80acfa8aa448429
#
_entry.id   2555cd3e25361c90c80acfa8aa448429
#
_cell.length_a   1.000
_cell.length_b   1.000
_cell.length_c   1.000
_cell.angle_alpha   90.00
_cell.angle_beta   90.00
_cell.angle_gamma   90.00
#
_symmetry.space_group_name_H-M   'P 1'
#
loop_
_entity.id
_entity.type
_entity.pdbx_description
1 polymer ?
#
loop_
_entity_poly.entity_id
_entity_poly.type
_entity_poly.pdbx_seq_one_letter_code
_entity_poly.pdbx_strand_id
1 'polypeptide(L)'
;ITNLFSEVPYIGPSLVQLIWGGVSVDNPTIMRFFTFHFILPFVILALVMVHITLLHQTGSNNPMGLSSNTSKLPFHVYFSMKDGMGVTISTLLFGFICLHLPLVLGDDENFTLANPGVTPQHIQP
;
A
#
# COMPACT_ATOMS: atom_id res chain seq x y z
N ILE A 1 -7.63 12.42 -10.91
CA ILE A 1 -8.46 11.48 -10.10
C ILE A 1 -9.42 12.27 -9.20
N THR A 2 -8.96 13.29 -8.48
CA THR A 2 -9.81 14.07 -7.56
C THR A 2 -10.99 14.77 -8.25
N ASN A 3 -10.85 15.12 -9.53
CA ASN A 3 -11.95 15.71 -10.31
C ASN A 3 -13.13 14.75 -10.55
N LEU A 4 -12.93 13.45 -10.36
CA LEU A 4 -14.01 12.47 -10.44
C LEU A 4 -15.15 12.74 -9.45
N PHE A 5 -14.83 13.34 -8.30
CA PHE A 5 -15.84 13.73 -7.31
C PHE A 5 -16.78 14.84 -7.80
N SER A 6 -16.46 15.54 -8.91
CA SER A 6 -17.36 16.54 -9.50
C SER A 6 -18.65 15.93 -10.05
N GLU A 7 -18.63 14.64 -10.37
CA GLU A 7 -19.79 13.89 -10.89
C GLU A 7 -20.84 13.56 -9.81
N VAL A 8 -20.55 13.83 -8.54
CA VAL A 8 -21.53 13.62 -7.46
C VAL A 8 -22.66 14.63 -7.61
N PRO A 9 -23.93 14.20 -7.77
CA PRO A 9 -25.04 15.11 -7.97
C PRO A 9 -25.17 16.16 -6.88
N TYR A 10 -25.47 17.39 -7.27
CA TYR A 10 -25.71 18.57 -6.44
C TYR A 10 -24.50 19.12 -5.68
N ILE A 11 -23.60 18.28 -5.18
CA ILE A 11 -22.51 18.73 -4.29
C ILE A 11 -21.13 18.56 -4.94
N GLY A 12 -21.04 17.93 -6.11
CA GLY A 12 -19.78 17.58 -6.77
C GLY A 12 -18.75 18.71 -6.84
N PRO A 13 -19.09 19.86 -7.44
CA PRO A 13 -18.16 20.98 -7.54
C PRO A 13 -17.68 21.50 -6.19
N SER A 14 -18.56 21.58 -5.20
CA SER A 14 -18.19 22.00 -3.84
C SER A 14 -17.29 20.98 -3.15
N LEU A 15 -17.54 19.68 -3.40
CA LEU A 15 -16.73 18.60 -2.86
C LEU A 15 -15.31 18.62 -3.44
N VAL A 16 -15.18 18.85 -4.74
CA VAL A 16 -13.87 18.99 -5.40
C VAL A 16 -13.10 20.19 -4.84
N GLN A 17 -13.73 21.35 -4.70
CA GLN A 17 -13.11 22.53 -4.09
C GLN A 17 -12.67 22.29 -2.65
N LEU A 18 -13.47 21.54 -1.88
CA LEU A 18 -13.11 21.14 -0.53
C LEU A 18 -11.87 20.25 -0.51
N ILE A 19 -11.82 19.25 -1.41
CA ILE A 19 -10.68 18.31 -1.54
C ILE A 19 -9.42 19.06 -1.96
N TRP A 20 -9.52 19.95 -2.95
CA TRP A 20 -8.37 20.72 -3.42
C TRP A 20 -7.94 21.82 -2.42
N GLY A 21 -8.87 22.33 -1.63
CA GLY A 21 -8.62 23.49 -0.77
C GLY A 21 -8.49 24.81 -1.51
N GLY A 22 -9.09 24.88 -2.72
CA GLY A 22 -9.06 26.01 -3.64
C GLY A 22 -9.76 25.68 -4.94
N VAL A 23 -9.52 26.49 -5.97
CA VAL A 23 -10.16 26.35 -7.29
C VAL A 23 -9.41 25.38 -8.22
N SER A 24 -8.21 24.97 -7.86
CA SER A 24 -7.39 24.04 -8.62
C SER A 24 -6.48 23.22 -7.70
N VAL A 25 -5.87 22.17 -8.27
CA VAL A 25 -4.84 21.39 -7.57
C VAL A 25 -3.61 22.27 -7.37
N ASP A 26 -3.22 22.48 -6.11
CA ASP A 26 -2.07 23.29 -5.73
C ASP A 26 -1.52 22.80 -4.38
N ASN A 27 -0.63 23.55 -3.78
CA ASN A 27 0.05 23.21 -2.53
C ASN A 27 -0.87 22.71 -1.41
N PRO A 28 -2.05 23.30 -1.13
CA PRO A 28 -2.97 22.78 -0.12
C PRO A 28 -3.42 21.34 -0.39
N THR A 29 -3.66 20.99 -1.65
CA THR A 29 -4.04 19.65 -2.07
C THR A 29 -2.90 18.68 -1.85
N ILE A 30 -1.69 19.01 -2.31
CA ILE A 30 -0.50 18.16 -2.23
C ILE A 30 -0.16 17.89 -0.76
N MET A 31 -0.19 18.90 0.10
CA MET A 31 0.12 18.75 1.51
C MET A 31 -0.87 17.83 2.25
N ARG A 32 -2.15 17.89 1.94
CA ARG A 32 -3.17 16.99 2.51
C ARG A 32 -2.91 15.54 2.12
N PHE A 33 -2.74 15.29 0.83
CA PHE A 33 -2.52 13.93 0.34
C PHE A 33 -1.18 13.37 0.79
N PHE A 34 -0.14 14.18 0.88
CA PHE A 34 1.13 13.77 1.47
C PHE A 34 0.96 13.34 2.93
N THR A 35 0.23 14.12 3.71
CA THR A 35 -0.05 13.80 5.13
C THR A 35 -0.76 12.45 5.25
N PHE A 36 -1.81 12.21 4.45
CA PHE A 36 -2.50 10.92 4.44
C PHE A 36 -1.61 9.79 3.96
N HIS A 37 -0.81 9.99 2.92
CA HIS A 37 0.10 8.98 2.40
C HIS A 37 1.19 8.60 3.42
N PHE A 38 1.59 9.54 4.26
CA PHE A 38 2.51 9.26 5.36
C PHE A 38 1.86 8.46 6.51
N ILE A 39 0.64 8.83 6.90
CA ILE A 39 -0.04 8.24 8.08
C ILE A 39 -0.71 6.90 7.76
N LEU A 40 -1.36 6.76 6.60
CA LEU A 40 -2.16 5.59 6.25
C LEU A 40 -1.40 4.26 6.33
N PRO A 41 -0.13 4.14 5.91
CA PRO A 41 0.62 2.89 6.07
C PRO A 41 0.72 2.42 7.52
N PHE A 42 0.87 3.31 8.48
CA PHE A 42 0.91 2.95 9.91
C PHE A 42 -0.47 2.53 10.43
N VAL A 43 -1.54 3.17 9.95
CA VAL A 43 -2.91 2.72 10.25
C VAL A 43 -3.16 1.32 9.68
N ILE A 44 -2.73 1.06 8.45
CA ILE A 44 -2.84 -0.26 7.82
C ILE A 44 -2.05 -1.30 8.62
N LEU A 45 -0.85 -0.97 9.07
CA LEU A 45 -0.05 -1.87 9.91
C LEU A 45 -0.80 -2.24 11.20
N ALA A 46 -1.40 -1.27 11.88
CA ALA A 46 -2.21 -1.53 13.07
C ALA A 46 -3.42 -2.44 12.75
N LEU A 47 -4.11 -2.18 11.63
CA LEU A 47 -5.23 -3.01 11.18
C LEU A 47 -4.79 -4.45 10.83
N VAL A 48 -3.60 -4.62 10.25
CA VAL A 48 -3.02 -5.95 9.99
C VAL A 48 -2.82 -6.72 11.28
N MET A 49 -2.32 -6.08 12.34
CA MET A 49 -2.16 -6.73 13.64
C MET A 49 -3.50 -7.22 14.21
N VAL A 50 -4.53 -6.39 14.13
CA VAL A 50 -5.90 -6.79 14.54
C VAL A 50 -6.42 -7.93 13.65
N HIS A 51 -6.23 -7.84 12.34
CA HIS A 51 -6.67 -8.85 11.37
C HIS A 51 -6.06 -10.23 11.66
N ILE A 52 -4.77 -10.29 11.92
CA ILE A 52 -4.07 -11.54 12.27
C ILE A 52 -4.53 -12.07 13.64
N THR A 53 -4.76 -11.19 14.61
CA THR A 53 -5.29 -11.59 15.92
C THR A 53 -6.66 -12.24 15.81
N LEU A 54 -7.54 -11.66 15.00
CA LEU A 54 -8.89 -12.23 14.75
C LEU A 54 -8.79 -13.56 13.98
N LEU A 55 -7.89 -13.68 13.03
CA LEU A 55 -7.65 -14.96 12.33
C LEU A 55 -7.21 -16.05 13.30
N HIS A 56 -6.33 -15.72 14.25
CA HIS A 56 -5.81 -16.69 15.21
C HIS A 56 -6.87 -17.20 16.21
N GLN A 57 -8.00 -16.52 16.38
CA GLN A 57 -9.09 -17.00 17.25
C GLN A 57 -9.71 -18.30 16.73
N THR A 58 -9.90 -18.43 15.43
CA THR A 58 -10.49 -19.61 14.77
C THR A 58 -9.48 -20.46 14.01
N GLY A 59 -8.31 -19.89 13.69
CA GLY A 59 -7.29 -20.50 12.84
C GLY A 59 -7.63 -20.44 11.35
N SER A 60 -6.68 -20.90 10.54
CA SER A 60 -6.82 -20.98 9.09
C SER A 60 -7.54 -22.27 8.68
N ASN A 61 -8.22 -22.23 7.54
CA ASN A 61 -8.87 -23.38 6.91
C ASN A 61 -8.08 -23.82 5.66
N ASN A 62 -8.45 -24.99 5.12
CA ASN A 62 -7.94 -25.48 3.85
C ASN A 62 -8.99 -25.29 2.72
N PRO A 63 -8.59 -25.40 1.44
CA PRO A 63 -9.50 -25.18 0.31
C PRO A 63 -10.69 -26.17 0.27
N MET A 64 -10.54 -27.34 0.85
CA MET A 64 -11.58 -28.38 0.85
C MET A 64 -12.57 -28.23 2.02
N GLY A 65 -12.32 -27.37 3.00
CA GLY A 65 -13.14 -27.18 4.18
C GLY A 65 -13.14 -28.39 5.14
N LEU A 66 -12.22 -29.33 4.99
CA LEU A 66 -12.09 -30.50 5.84
C LEU A 66 -11.35 -30.19 7.14
N SER A 67 -11.69 -30.92 8.21
CA SER A 67 -10.96 -30.79 9.48
C SER A 67 -9.52 -31.24 9.34
N SER A 68 -8.56 -30.35 9.67
CA SER A 68 -7.12 -30.64 9.67
C SER A 68 -6.64 -31.31 10.95
N ASN A 69 -7.50 -31.66 11.88
CA ASN A 69 -7.13 -32.27 13.15
C ASN A 69 -6.44 -33.63 13.00
N THR A 70 -6.67 -34.33 11.88
CA THR A 70 -6.06 -35.63 11.57
C THR A 70 -4.67 -35.53 10.93
N SER A 71 -4.26 -34.34 10.49
CA SER A 71 -2.99 -34.10 9.77
C SER A 71 -2.31 -32.84 10.31
N LYS A 72 -1.77 -32.93 11.52
CA LYS A 72 -1.02 -31.87 12.16
C LYS A 72 0.44 -32.27 12.34
N LEU A 73 1.32 -31.32 12.15
CA LEU A 73 2.76 -31.44 12.39
C LEU A 73 3.21 -30.37 13.38
N PRO A 74 4.24 -30.61 14.20
CA PRO A 74 4.86 -29.57 15.01
C PRO A 74 5.37 -28.44 14.11
N PHE A 75 5.08 -27.18 14.49
CA PHE A 75 5.54 -26.03 13.73
C PHE A 75 7.05 -25.85 13.79
N HIS A 76 7.60 -25.93 14.99
CA HIS A 76 9.04 -25.94 15.18
C HIS A 76 9.55 -27.39 15.11
N VAL A 77 10.59 -27.74 14.37
CA VAL A 77 11.72 -26.97 13.81
C VAL A 77 11.52 -26.63 12.33
N TYR A 78 10.85 -27.49 11.57
CA TYR A 78 10.79 -27.44 10.12
C TYR A 78 10.19 -26.14 9.58
N PHE A 79 8.98 -25.75 10.03
CA PHE A 79 8.33 -24.55 9.52
C PHE A 79 8.97 -23.26 10.04
N SER A 80 9.54 -23.25 11.25
CA SER A 80 10.29 -22.09 11.75
C SER A 80 11.53 -21.84 10.91
N MET A 81 12.27 -22.89 10.54
CA MET A 81 13.46 -22.76 9.70
C MET A 81 13.11 -22.35 8.27
N LYS A 82 12.02 -22.89 7.74
CA LYS A 82 11.52 -22.55 6.41
C LYS A 82 11.08 -21.09 6.32
N ASP A 83 10.38 -20.58 7.31
CA ASP A 83 9.99 -19.18 7.42
C ASP A 83 11.23 -18.27 7.56
N GLY A 84 12.17 -18.64 8.42
CA GLY A 84 13.44 -17.92 8.57
C GLY A 84 14.22 -17.81 7.25
N MET A 85 14.30 -18.91 6.51
CA MET A 85 14.94 -18.94 5.19
C MET A 85 14.19 -18.05 4.19
N GLY A 86 12.85 -18.12 4.15
CA GLY A 86 12.02 -17.29 3.26
C GLY A 86 12.20 -15.81 3.54
N VAL A 87 12.17 -15.40 4.80
CA VAL A 87 12.42 -14.01 5.21
C VAL A 87 13.83 -13.55 4.83
N THR A 88 14.84 -14.40 5.08
CA THR A 88 16.22 -14.07 4.73
C THR A 88 16.41 -13.87 3.23
N ILE A 89 15.92 -14.79 2.40
CA ILE A 89 16.01 -14.69 0.93
C ILE A 89 15.28 -13.44 0.43
N SER A 90 14.07 -13.20 0.90
CA SER A 90 13.28 -12.03 0.51
C SER A 90 13.98 -10.71 0.88
N THR A 91 14.54 -10.64 2.09
CA THR A 91 15.27 -9.44 2.56
C THR A 91 16.56 -9.23 1.78
N LEU A 92 17.29 -10.28 1.46
CA LEU A 92 18.52 -10.19 0.64
C LEU A 92 18.20 -9.73 -0.78
N LEU A 93 17.17 -10.28 -1.42
CA LEU A 93 16.72 -9.85 -2.74
C LEU A 93 16.26 -8.39 -2.76
N PHE A 94 15.42 -8.02 -1.80
CA PHE A 94 14.95 -6.65 -1.65
C PHE A 94 16.11 -5.69 -1.39
N GLY A 95 17.00 -6.02 -0.46
CA GLY A 95 18.18 -5.22 -0.16
C GLY A 95 19.12 -5.07 -1.35
N PHE A 96 19.31 -6.15 -2.13
CA PHE A 96 20.10 -6.09 -3.36
C PHE A 96 19.51 -5.10 -4.36
N ILE A 97 18.20 -5.16 -4.62
CA ILE A 97 17.52 -4.22 -5.53
C ILE A 97 17.65 -2.79 -5.00
N CYS A 98 17.34 -2.55 -3.73
CA CYS A 98 17.35 -1.19 -3.18
C CYS A 98 18.74 -0.56 -3.11
N LEU A 99 19.79 -1.35 -2.83
CA LEU A 99 21.14 -0.83 -2.61
C LEU A 99 22.02 -0.85 -3.86
N HIS A 100 21.84 -1.85 -4.73
CA HIS A 100 22.68 -1.99 -5.92
C HIS A 100 22.00 -1.56 -7.23
N LEU A 101 20.65 -1.61 -7.26
CA LEU A 101 19.86 -1.30 -8.45
C LEU A 101 18.77 -0.24 -8.17
N PRO A 102 19.05 0.86 -7.43
CA PRO A 102 18.02 1.77 -6.94
C PRO A 102 17.23 2.48 -8.05
N LEU A 103 17.79 2.60 -9.25
CA LEU A 103 17.18 3.32 -10.37
C LEU A 103 16.51 2.39 -11.40
N VAL A 104 16.73 1.08 -11.35
CA VAL A 104 16.23 0.14 -12.38
C VAL A 104 14.70 0.03 -12.36
N LEU A 105 14.09 0.11 -11.18
CA LEU A 105 12.63 0.10 -10.99
C LEU A 105 12.07 1.49 -10.68
N GLY A 106 12.91 2.53 -10.82
CA GLY A 106 12.50 3.91 -10.65
C GLY A 106 11.91 4.52 -11.93
N ASP A 107 11.42 5.73 -11.80
CA ASP A 107 10.89 6.52 -12.90
C ASP A 107 11.75 7.77 -13.07
N ASP A 108 12.05 8.14 -14.31
CA ASP A 108 12.86 9.31 -14.66
C ASP A 108 12.20 10.63 -14.22
N GLU A 109 10.87 10.61 -14.05
CA GLU A 109 10.10 11.75 -13.53
C GLU A 109 10.51 12.16 -12.10
N ASN A 110 11.11 11.27 -11.34
CA ASN A 110 11.66 11.60 -10.01
C ASN A 110 12.76 12.68 -10.05
N PHE A 111 13.38 12.89 -11.18
CA PHE A 111 14.42 13.90 -11.39
C PHE A 111 13.89 15.21 -11.96
N THR A 112 12.60 15.26 -12.28
CA THR A 112 11.93 16.44 -12.82
C THR A 112 11.27 17.23 -11.70
N LEU A 113 11.36 18.57 -11.76
CA LEU A 113 10.71 19.43 -10.78
C LEU A 113 9.18 19.27 -10.86
N ALA A 114 8.54 19.03 -9.73
CA ALA A 114 7.10 18.84 -9.67
C ALA A 114 6.33 20.09 -10.12
N ASN A 115 5.38 19.90 -11.03
CA ASN A 115 4.41 20.92 -11.44
C ASN A 115 2.99 20.39 -11.24
N PRO A 116 2.26 20.86 -10.21
CA PRO A 116 0.92 20.36 -9.91
C PRO A 116 -0.13 20.69 -10.98
N GLY A 117 0.14 21.66 -11.85
CA GLY A 117 -0.75 22.08 -12.94
C GLY A 117 -0.63 21.27 -14.23
N VAL A 118 0.40 20.41 -14.35
CA VAL A 118 0.67 19.65 -15.58
C VAL A 118 0.95 18.20 -15.26
N THR A 119 0.15 17.29 -15.83
CA THR A 119 0.40 15.85 -15.73
C THR A 119 1.52 15.44 -16.68
N PRO A 120 2.49 14.61 -16.23
CA PRO A 120 3.52 14.05 -17.11
C PRO A 120 2.89 13.28 -18.28
N GLN A 121 3.53 13.37 -19.47
CA GLN A 121 2.95 12.86 -20.72
C GLN A 121 2.71 11.34 -20.74
N HIS A 122 3.51 10.60 -20.00
CA HIS A 122 3.42 9.12 -19.95
C HIS A 122 2.42 8.61 -18.91
N ILE A 123 1.94 9.46 -17.99
CA ILE A 123 0.93 9.08 -16.98
C ILE A 123 -0.45 9.25 -17.59
N GLN A 124 -1.16 8.13 -17.70
CA GLN A 124 -2.55 8.10 -18.16
C GLN A 124 -3.50 8.13 -16.95
N PRO A 125 -4.59 8.89 -17.04
CA PRO A 125 -5.62 8.88 -15.99
C PRO A 125 -6.40 7.57 -15.93
#